data_dfda232ea9c923c710724c1a5a7850d2
#
_entry.id   dfda232ea9c923c710724c1a5a7850d2
#
_cell.length_a   1.000
_cell.length_b   1.000
_cell.length_c   1.000
_cell.angle_alpha   90.00
_cell.angle_beta   90.00
_cell.angle_gamma   90.00
#
_symmetry.space_group_name_H-M   'P 1'
#
loop_
_entity.id
_entity.type
_entity.pdbx_description
1 polymer ?
#
loop_
_entity_poly.entity_id
_entity_poly.type
_entity_poly.pdbx_seq_one_letter_code
_entity_poly.pdbx_strand_id
1 'polypeptide(L)'
;MKLIFISGPSGSGKTTLSKRIIGKIKNGIILSTDNYYKTGLISKIRSKFVEGYFDRNISFNYKLFKKDFNFILNNGISIQERSYNFEKKIINNFFNETNNINYLIVEGIFAKECSTTLGNQNYSFLELKINKNECMKRVILRDLKERGKSKKQAEDDFLKSWDIYYEKFKNKKIKKNDNEFTITEKTNIDQVLSKLFE
;
A
#
# COMPACT_ATOMS: atom_id res chain seq x y z
N MET A 1 5.92 -19.61 -0.74
CA MET A 1 6.01 -18.14 -0.92
C MET A 1 5.80 -17.48 0.43
N LYS A 2 6.70 -16.59 0.86
CA LYS A 2 6.51 -15.74 2.05
C LYS A 2 5.71 -14.49 1.69
N LEU A 3 4.68 -14.18 2.50
CA LEU A 3 3.82 -13.01 2.29
C LEU A 3 4.16 -11.93 3.32
N ILE A 4 4.30 -10.69 2.84
CA ILE A 4 4.61 -9.54 3.68
C ILE A 4 3.62 -8.41 3.35
N PHE A 5 2.88 -7.94 4.35
CA PHE A 5 2.00 -6.78 4.21
C PHE A 5 2.60 -5.57 4.90
N ILE A 6 2.58 -4.43 4.21
CA ILE A 6 3.12 -3.17 4.73
C ILE A 6 2.03 -2.11 4.66
N SER A 7 1.52 -1.68 5.81
CA SER A 7 0.47 -0.68 5.92
C SER A 7 0.93 0.54 6.71
N GLY A 8 0.27 1.66 6.50
CA GLY A 8 0.52 2.92 7.19
C GLY A 8 -0.11 4.08 6.42
N PRO A 9 -0.24 5.27 7.02
CA PRO A 9 -0.82 6.44 6.37
C PRO A 9 0.04 6.93 5.19
N SER A 10 -0.50 7.86 4.41
CA SER A 10 0.26 8.52 3.34
C SER A 10 1.50 9.22 3.92
N GLY A 11 2.64 9.13 3.26
CA GLY A 11 3.90 9.72 3.73
C GLY A 11 4.65 8.93 4.81
N SER A 12 4.11 7.77 5.27
CA SER A 12 4.79 6.97 6.31
C SER A 12 6.05 6.23 5.85
N GLY A 13 6.30 6.12 4.54
CA GLY A 13 7.49 5.48 3.99
C GLY A 13 7.31 4.01 3.59
N LYS A 14 6.08 3.54 3.41
CA LYS A 14 5.77 2.15 2.95
C LYS A 14 6.57 1.74 1.72
N THR A 15 6.49 2.54 0.67
CA THR A 15 7.18 2.27 -0.61
C THR A 15 8.70 2.25 -0.45
N THR A 16 9.26 3.10 0.42
CA THR A 16 10.69 3.08 0.72
C THR A 16 11.09 1.80 1.44
N LEU A 17 10.28 1.39 2.43
CA LEU A 17 10.51 0.15 3.16
C LEU A 17 10.39 -1.08 2.25
N SER A 18 9.35 -1.16 1.42
CA SER A 18 9.16 -2.27 0.49
C SER A 18 10.31 -2.41 -0.50
N LYS A 19 10.82 -1.29 -1.05
CA LYS A 19 12.01 -1.27 -1.89
C LYS A 19 13.28 -1.73 -1.15
N ARG A 20 13.44 -1.33 0.13
CA ARG A 20 14.56 -1.79 0.97
C ARG A 20 14.49 -3.30 1.22
N ILE A 21 13.30 -3.85 1.44
CA ILE A 21 13.09 -5.30 1.58
C ILE A 21 13.46 -6.02 0.28
N ILE A 22 12.92 -5.57 -0.86
CA ILE A 22 13.23 -6.16 -2.19
C ILE A 22 14.73 -6.16 -2.47
N GLY A 23 15.45 -5.10 -2.10
CA GLY A 23 16.90 -5.04 -2.28
C GLY A 23 17.70 -6.06 -1.44
N LYS A 24 17.08 -6.68 -0.42
CA LYS A 24 17.72 -7.68 0.46
C LYS A 24 17.29 -9.12 0.17
N ILE A 25 16.31 -9.34 -0.69
CA ILE A 25 15.77 -10.67 -1.00
C ILE A 25 15.94 -11.00 -2.48
N LYS A 26 16.00 -12.30 -2.79
CA LYS A 26 15.97 -12.78 -4.17
C LYS A 26 14.53 -13.19 -4.52
N ASN A 27 14.16 -12.96 -5.78
CA ASN A 27 12.87 -13.41 -6.33
C ASN A 27 11.66 -12.89 -5.54
N GLY A 28 11.64 -11.60 -5.22
CA GLY A 28 10.51 -10.93 -4.61
C GLY A 28 9.87 -9.91 -5.53
N ILE A 29 8.56 -9.69 -5.38
CA ILE A 29 7.83 -8.62 -6.07
C ILE A 29 7.02 -7.78 -5.09
N ILE A 30 6.73 -6.54 -5.52
CA ILE A 30 5.85 -5.61 -4.79
C ILE A 30 4.53 -5.48 -5.54
N LEU A 31 3.44 -5.73 -4.83
CA LEU A 31 2.07 -5.46 -5.29
C LEU A 31 1.55 -4.24 -4.53
N SER A 32 1.67 -3.06 -5.12
CA SER A 32 1.19 -1.83 -4.50
C SER A 32 -0.33 -1.69 -4.65
N THR A 33 -1.04 -1.48 -3.53
CA THR A 33 -2.49 -1.26 -3.55
C THR A 33 -2.88 0.01 -4.28
N ASP A 34 -1.96 0.98 -4.40
CA ASP A 34 -2.18 2.23 -5.12
C ASP A 34 -2.33 2.01 -6.65
N ASN A 35 -1.94 0.85 -7.15
CA ASN A 35 -2.12 0.48 -8.56
C ASN A 35 -3.49 -0.16 -8.86
N TYR A 36 -4.37 -0.26 -7.87
CA TYR A 36 -5.68 -0.92 -7.97
C TYR A 36 -6.86 0.00 -7.69
N TYR A 37 -6.74 1.28 -7.98
CA TYR A 37 -7.91 2.17 -7.92
C TYR A 37 -8.90 1.88 -9.05
N LYS A 38 -10.18 2.05 -8.75
CA LYS A 38 -11.24 2.00 -9.77
C LYS A 38 -11.04 3.12 -10.79
N THR A 39 -11.29 2.79 -12.05
CA THR A 39 -11.19 3.70 -13.21
C THR A 39 -12.57 3.90 -13.86
N GLY A 40 -12.62 4.67 -14.95
CA GLY A 40 -13.82 4.92 -15.72
C GLY A 40 -14.63 6.13 -15.25
N LEU A 41 -15.75 6.40 -15.94
CA LEU A 41 -16.54 7.61 -15.77
C LEU A 41 -17.10 7.75 -14.35
N ILE A 42 -17.64 6.66 -13.79
CA ILE A 42 -18.22 6.65 -12.43
C ILE A 42 -17.16 7.00 -11.39
N SER A 43 -15.95 6.45 -11.52
CA SER A 43 -14.83 6.76 -10.61
C SER A 43 -14.42 8.22 -10.73
N LYS A 44 -14.36 8.75 -11.97
CA LYS A 44 -14.05 10.16 -12.22
C LYS A 44 -15.08 11.11 -11.59
N ILE A 45 -16.36 10.79 -11.71
CA ILE A 45 -17.45 11.56 -11.08
C ILE A 45 -17.33 11.49 -9.55
N ARG A 46 -17.28 10.28 -8.98
CA ARG A 46 -17.17 10.09 -7.53
C ARG A 46 -15.96 10.78 -6.93
N SER A 47 -14.82 10.78 -7.60
CA SER A 47 -13.62 11.45 -7.11
C SER A 47 -13.73 12.99 -7.05
N LYS A 48 -14.76 13.59 -7.66
CA LYS A 48 -15.06 15.02 -7.54
C LYS A 48 -16.01 15.34 -6.38
N PHE A 49 -16.91 14.42 -6.06
CA PHE A 49 -18.00 14.66 -5.10
C PHE A 49 -17.78 13.94 -3.76
N VAL A 50 -16.99 12.87 -3.72
CA VAL A 50 -16.71 12.13 -2.49
C VAL A 50 -15.38 12.62 -1.92
N GLU A 51 -15.45 13.31 -0.80
CA GLU A 51 -14.27 13.79 -0.10
C GLU A 51 -13.34 12.64 0.32
N GLY A 52 -12.04 12.78 0.05
CA GLY A 52 -11.05 11.73 0.31
C GLY A 52 -11.34 10.42 -0.45
N TYR A 53 -11.90 10.51 -1.64
CA TYR A 53 -12.31 9.34 -2.43
C TYR A 53 -11.21 8.27 -2.51
N PHE A 54 -9.98 8.65 -2.80
CA PHE A 54 -8.86 7.72 -2.96
C PHE A 54 -8.40 7.05 -1.66
N ASP A 55 -8.78 7.58 -0.51
CA ASP A 55 -8.46 7.01 0.80
C ASP A 55 -9.56 6.07 1.32
N ARG A 56 -10.69 5.99 0.61
CA ARG A 56 -11.86 5.17 0.97
C ARG A 56 -11.91 3.86 0.18
N ASN A 57 -12.39 2.80 0.81
CA ASN A 57 -12.52 1.46 0.19
C ASN A 57 -13.37 1.47 -1.09
N ILE A 58 -14.28 2.44 -1.23
CA ILE A 58 -15.10 2.60 -2.43
C ILE A 58 -14.26 2.86 -3.70
N SER A 59 -13.07 3.43 -3.57
CA SER A 59 -12.14 3.68 -4.68
C SER A 59 -11.31 2.46 -5.06
N PHE A 60 -11.15 1.49 -4.16
CA PHE A 60 -10.28 0.35 -4.35
C PHE A 60 -10.95 -0.77 -5.17
N ASN A 61 -10.27 -1.24 -6.20
CA ASN A 61 -10.72 -2.35 -7.02
C ASN A 61 -10.29 -3.69 -6.43
N TYR A 62 -10.93 -4.08 -5.35
CA TYR A 62 -10.63 -5.29 -4.63
C TYR A 62 -10.70 -6.56 -5.50
N LYS A 63 -11.65 -6.62 -6.45
CA LYS A 63 -11.79 -7.77 -7.35
C LYS A 63 -10.57 -7.96 -8.23
N LEU A 64 -10.06 -6.86 -8.81
CA LEU A 64 -8.86 -6.88 -9.65
C LEU A 64 -7.62 -7.23 -8.83
N PHE A 65 -7.46 -6.59 -7.65
CA PHE A 65 -6.37 -6.89 -6.73
C PHE A 65 -6.36 -8.38 -6.35
N LYS A 66 -7.49 -8.92 -5.90
CA LYS A 66 -7.60 -10.32 -5.50
C LYS A 66 -7.29 -11.29 -6.64
N LYS A 67 -7.69 -10.95 -7.88
CA LYS A 67 -7.36 -11.75 -9.07
C LYS A 67 -5.85 -11.87 -9.24
N ASP A 68 -5.14 -10.73 -9.27
CA ASP A 68 -3.70 -10.72 -9.49
C ASP A 68 -2.94 -11.32 -8.30
N PHE A 69 -3.35 -10.98 -7.08
CA PHE A 69 -2.78 -11.54 -5.86
C PHE A 69 -2.86 -13.08 -5.82
N ASN A 70 -4.06 -13.63 -6.06
CA ASN A 70 -4.25 -15.08 -6.08
C ASN A 70 -3.50 -15.77 -7.23
N PHE A 71 -3.43 -15.11 -8.40
CA PHE A 71 -2.66 -15.64 -9.52
C PHE A 71 -1.18 -15.79 -9.15
N ILE A 72 -0.59 -14.75 -8.56
CA ILE A 72 0.82 -14.77 -8.14
C ILE A 72 1.03 -15.82 -7.03
N LEU A 73 0.14 -15.83 -6.05
CA LEU A 73 0.24 -16.74 -4.90
C LEU A 73 0.21 -18.20 -5.33
N ASN A 74 -0.67 -18.57 -6.25
CA ASN A 74 -0.89 -19.94 -6.67
C ASN A 74 0.17 -20.45 -7.67
N ASN A 75 0.70 -19.54 -8.50
CA ASN A 75 1.58 -19.94 -9.61
C ASN A 75 3.06 -19.57 -9.36
N GLY A 76 3.37 -18.70 -8.41
CA GLY A 76 4.73 -18.21 -8.21
C GLY A 76 5.26 -17.37 -9.37
N ILE A 77 4.36 -16.82 -10.19
CA ILE A 77 4.68 -16.02 -11.38
C ILE A 77 3.86 -14.74 -11.39
N SER A 78 4.43 -13.65 -11.92
CA SER A 78 3.72 -12.44 -12.32
C SER A 78 3.93 -12.23 -13.81
N ILE A 79 2.85 -11.98 -14.54
CA ILE A 79 2.91 -11.75 -16.01
C ILE A 79 2.64 -10.29 -16.38
N GLN A 80 2.24 -9.47 -15.42
CA GLN A 80 1.93 -8.07 -15.69
C GLN A 80 2.21 -7.20 -14.46
N GLU A 81 2.63 -5.99 -14.74
CA GLU A 81 2.78 -4.92 -13.78
C GLU A 81 1.72 -3.84 -14.06
N ARG A 82 1.16 -3.28 -12.98
CA ARG A 82 0.19 -2.19 -13.09
C ARG A 82 0.76 -0.92 -12.51
N SER A 83 0.42 0.20 -13.12
CA SER A 83 0.72 1.54 -12.59
C SER A 83 -0.51 2.42 -12.73
N TYR A 84 -0.95 3.02 -11.62
CA TYR A 84 -2.05 3.97 -11.62
C TYR A 84 -1.54 5.39 -11.86
N ASN A 85 -2.07 6.03 -12.89
CA ASN A 85 -1.82 7.44 -13.17
C ASN A 85 -2.87 8.30 -12.46
N PHE A 86 -2.47 9.02 -11.43
CA PHE A 86 -3.37 9.85 -10.60
C PHE A 86 -3.92 11.06 -11.35
N GLU A 87 -3.19 11.62 -12.30
CA GLU A 87 -3.62 12.76 -13.12
C GLU A 87 -4.71 12.32 -14.10
N LYS A 88 -4.44 11.29 -14.88
CA LYS A 88 -5.36 10.78 -15.90
C LYS A 88 -6.44 9.85 -15.34
N LYS A 89 -6.28 9.36 -14.12
CA LYS A 89 -7.17 8.39 -13.43
C LYS A 89 -7.38 7.12 -14.26
N ILE A 90 -6.28 6.56 -14.76
CA ILE A 90 -6.24 5.33 -15.55
C ILE A 90 -5.20 4.36 -14.98
N ILE A 91 -5.38 3.07 -15.26
CA ILE A 91 -4.37 2.04 -14.99
C ILE A 91 -3.63 1.76 -16.30
N ASN A 92 -2.32 1.90 -16.24
CA ASN A 92 -1.43 1.39 -17.28
C ASN A 92 -1.04 -0.05 -16.93
N ASN A 93 -1.10 -0.95 -17.90
CA ASN A 93 -0.66 -2.33 -17.75
C ASN A 93 0.58 -2.53 -18.61
N PHE A 94 1.62 -3.09 -18.00
CA PHE A 94 2.86 -3.44 -18.69
C PHE A 94 3.02 -4.96 -18.62
N PHE A 95 3.38 -5.57 -19.73
CA PHE A 95 3.77 -6.97 -19.72
C PHE A 95 5.17 -7.05 -19.10
N ASN A 96 5.26 -7.71 -17.96
CA ASN A 96 6.52 -7.93 -17.26
C ASN A 96 6.44 -9.29 -16.55
N GLU A 97 7.11 -10.29 -17.13
CA GLU A 97 7.10 -11.64 -16.58
C GLU A 97 8.19 -11.77 -15.54
N THR A 98 7.78 -12.20 -14.34
CA THR A 98 8.68 -12.55 -13.25
C THR A 98 8.34 -13.95 -12.76
N ASN A 99 9.32 -14.83 -12.78
CA ASN A 99 9.17 -16.25 -12.41
C ASN A 99 9.84 -16.56 -11.07
N ASN A 100 9.49 -17.70 -10.48
CA ASN A 100 10.08 -18.21 -9.24
C ASN A 100 9.95 -17.24 -8.06
N ILE A 101 8.78 -16.61 -7.92
CA ILE A 101 8.53 -15.62 -6.87
C ILE A 101 8.47 -16.33 -5.51
N ASN A 102 9.43 -15.99 -4.64
CA ASN A 102 9.53 -16.51 -3.28
C ASN A 102 8.94 -15.57 -2.24
N TYR A 103 8.86 -14.28 -2.55
CA TYR A 103 8.33 -13.24 -1.67
C TYR A 103 7.33 -12.36 -2.40
N LEU A 104 6.13 -12.24 -1.84
CA LEU A 104 5.11 -11.30 -2.30
C LEU A 104 4.90 -10.21 -1.23
N ILE A 105 5.27 -8.98 -1.56
CA ILE A 105 5.09 -7.82 -0.70
C ILE A 105 3.86 -7.07 -1.17
N VAL A 106 2.86 -6.93 -0.30
CA VAL A 106 1.69 -6.08 -0.52
C VAL A 106 1.85 -4.80 0.28
N GLU A 107 1.94 -3.64 -0.38
CA GLU A 107 2.09 -2.36 0.31
C GLU A 107 0.99 -1.37 -0.06
N GLY A 108 0.67 -0.46 0.85
CA GLY A 108 -0.24 0.65 0.62
C GLY A 108 -1.24 0.88 1.76
N ILE A 109 -2.10 1.88 1.56
CA ILE A 109 -3.10 2.26 2.57
C ILE A 109 -4.22 1.22 2.74
N PHE A 110 -4.39 0.32 1.76
CA PHE A 110 -5.36 -0.79 1.80
C PHE A 110 -4.72 -2.14 2.15
N ALA A 111 -3.40 -2.19 2.37
CA ALA A 111 -2.70 -3.44 2.64
C ALA A 111 -3.22 -4.16 3.90
N LYS A 112 -3.66 -3.39 4.92
CA LYS A 112 -4.24 -3.94 6.14
C LYS A 112 -5.59 -4.62 5.88
N GLU A 113 -6.45 -4.05 5.04
CA GLU A 113 -7.71 -4.68 4.63
C GLU A 113 -7.45 -5.91 3.75
N CYS A 114 -6.44 -5.85 2.89
CA CYS A 114 -6.06 -6.99 2.07
C CYS A 114 -5.58 -8.17 2.91
N SER A 115 -4.81 -7.94 3.97
CA SER A 115 -4.31 -9.00 4.85
C SER A 115 -5.43 -9.78 5.55
N THR A 116 -6.51 -9.11 5.95
CA THR A 116 -7.64 -9.76 6.65
C THR A 116 -8.40 -10.75 5.78
N THR A 117 -8.20 -10.72 4.45
CA THR A 117 -8.91 -11.60 3.50
C THR A 117 -8.16 -12.90 3.20
N LEU A 118 -6.95 -13.06 3.71
CA LEU A 118 -6.13 -14.25 3.50
C LEU A 118 -6.54 -15.45 4.37
N GLY A 119 -7.44 -15.25 5.29
CA GLY A 119 -7.91 -16.33 6.17
C GLY A 119 -6.79 -16.84 7.09
N ASN A 120 -6.47 -18.14 6.98
CA ASN A 120 -5.50 -18.82 7.85
C ASN A 120 -4.06 -18.84 7.29
N GLN A 121 -3.75 -18.10 6.24
CA GLN A 121 -2.40 -18.07 5.69
C GLN A 121 -1.43 -17.36 6.63
N ASN A 122 -0.22 -17.90 6.76
CA ASN A 122 0.84 -17.28 7.53
C ASN A 122 1.44 -16.12 6.73
N TYR A 123 1.48 -14.93 7.32
CA TYR A 123 2.07 -13.74 6.71
C TYR A 123 2.72 -12.86 7.77
N SER A 124 3.69 -12.04 7.38
CA SER A 124 4.25 -11.00 8.23
C SER A 124 3.54 -9.67 7.95
N PHE A 125 3.25 -8.92 9.00
CA PHE A 125 2.57 -7.63 8.88
C PHE A 125 3.41 -6.51 9.49
N LEU A 126 3.73 -5.50 8.70
CA LEU A 126 4.51 -4.33 9.11
C LEU A 126 3.59 -3.10 9.12
N GLU A 127 3.30 -2.57 10.29
CA GLU A 127 2.49 -1.35 10.46
C GLU A 127 3.40 -0.15 10.73
N LEU A 128 3.41 0.83 9.81
CA LEU A 128 4.18 2.06 9.97
C LEU A 128 3.35 3.09 10.74
N LYS A 129 3.77 3.37 11.96
CA LYS A 129 3.19 4.40 12.86
C LYS A 129 4.15 5.58 12.98
N ILE A 130 4.21 6.37 11.92
CA ILE A 130 5.07 7.54 11.82
C ILE A 130 4.31 8.80 12.24
N ASN A 131 5.01 9.74 12.86
CA ASN A 131 4.44 11.00 13.34
C ASN A 131 3.71 11.76 12.22
N LYS A 132 2.54 12.33 12.56
CA LYS A 132 1.67 13.06 11.61
C LYS A 132 2.42 14.15 10.87
N ASN A 133 3.20 14.96 11.60
CA ASN A 133 3.93 16.09 11.01
C ASN A 133 5.01 15.63 10.03
N GLU A 134 5.71 14.52 10.32
CA GLU A 134 6.70 13.96 9.41
C GLU A 134 6.05 13.38 8.14
N CYS A 135 4.94 12.69 8.28
CA CYS A 135 4.16 12.23 7.14
C CYS A 135 3.67 13.40 6.28
N MET A 136 3.15 14.45 6.91
CA MET A 136 2.65 15.64 6.24
C MET A 136 3.74 16.36 5.45
N LYS A 137 4.91 16.59 6.04
CA LYS A 137 6.06 17.19 5.35
C LYS A 137 6.41 16.42 4.07
N ARG A 138 6.50 15.09 4.17
CA ARG A 138 6.85 14.23 3.03
C ARG A 138 5.79 14.26 1.93
N VAL A 139 4.51 14.23 2.31
CA VAL A 139 3.39 14.32 1.34
C VAL A 139 3.36 15.66 0.64
N ILE A 140 3.52 16.77 1.37
CA ILE A 140 3.55 18.10 0.77
C ILE A 140 4.68 18.21 -0.25
N LEU A 141 5.90 17.82 0.11
CA LEU A 141 7.06 17.86 -0.81
C LEU A 141 6.83 17.03 -2.08
N ARG A 142 6.29 15.82 -1.92
CA ARG A 142 5.94 14.95 -3.06
C ARG A 142 4.86 15.57 -3.94
N ASP A 143 3.76 16.03 -3.34
CA ASP A 143 2.59 16.50 -4.08
C ASP A 143 2.86 17.83 -4.82
N LEU A 144 3.73 18.69 -4.26
CA LEU A 144 4.26 19.86 -4.96
C LEU A 144 5.09 19.46 -6.19
N LYS A 145 5.98 18.49 -6.03
CA LYS A 145 6.93 18.10 -7.09
C LYS A 145 6.30 17.22 -8.18
N GLU A 146 5.44 16.28 -7.79
CA GLU A 146 4.99 15.19 -8.67
C GLU A 146 3.52 15.33 -9.11
N ARG A 147 2.72 16.11 -8.39
CA ARG A 147 1.27 16.21 -8.62
C ARG A 147 0.78 17.63 -8.95
N GLY A 148 1.68 18.59 -9.03
CA GLY A 148 1.35 19.99 -9.39
C GLY A 148 0.39 20.68 -8.42
N LYS A 149 0.26 20.18 -7.17
CA LYS A 149 -0.62 20.79 -6.17
C LYS A 149 0.04 22.02 -5.54
N SER A 150 -0.76 22.99 -5.09
CA SER A 150 -0.28 24.03 -4.18
C SER A 150 -0.01 23.42 -2.78
N LYS A 151 0.82 24.12 -1.98
CA LYS A 151 1.12 23.70 -0.60
C LYS A 151 -0.17 23.54 0.22
N LYS A 152 -1.08 24.52 0.14
CA LYS A 152 -2.36 24.48 0.86
C LYS A 152 -3.22 23.28 0.46
N GLN A 153 -3.34 23.01 -0.85
CA GLN A 153 -4.08 21.84 -1.34
C GLN A 153 -3.47 20.52 -0.83
N ALA A 154 -2.14 20.39 -0.87
CA ALA A 154 -1.46 19.19 -0.40
C ALA A 154 -1.64 18.97 1.11
N GLU A 155 -1.65 20.05 1.90
CA GLU A 155 -1.88 20.04 3.35
C GLU A 155 -3.32 19.65 3.69
N ASP A 156 -4.31 20.29 3.06
CA ASP A 156 -5.74 20.01 3.26
C ASP A 156 -6.07 18.55 2.88
N ASP A 157 -5.57 18.08 1.74
CA ASP A 157 -5.77 16.70 1.29
C ASP A 157 -5.10 15.69 2.23
N PHE A 158 -3.90 16.01 2.75
CA PHE A 158 -3.22 15.15 3.71
C PHE A 158 -4.00 15.02 5.01
N LEU A 159 -4.49 16.12 5.58
CA LEU A 159 -5.25 16.09 6.84
C LEU A 159 -6.49 15.19 6.72
N LYS A 160 -7.23 15.33 5.61
CA LYS A 160 -8.39 14.48 5.32
C LYS A 160 -8.01 12.99 5.16
N SER A 161 -6.96 12.73 4.40
CA SER A 161 -6.45 11.36 4.18
C SER A 161 -6.02 10.71 5.49
N TRP A 162 -5.37 11.47 6.37
CA TRP A 162 -4.93 11.02 7.68
C TRP A 162 -6.11 10.60 8.56
N ASP A 163 -7.12 11.43 8.68
CA ASP A 163 -8.28 11.16 9.50
C ASP A 163 -9.06 9.94 8.97
N ILE A 164 -9.29 9.86 7.63
CA ILE A 164 -9.93 8.71 6.99
C ILE A 164 -9.14 7.42 7.25
N TYR A 165 -7.80 7.45 7.18
CA TYR A 165 -6.99 6.26 7.42
C TYR A 165 -7.18 5.71 8.85
N TYR A 166 -7.14 6.57 9.86
CA TYR A 166 -7.26 6.14 11.25
C TYR A 166 -8.71 5.78 11.64
N GLU A 167 -9.72 6.47 11.10
CA GLU A 167 -11.13 6.12 11.32
C GLU A 167 -11.48 4.71 10.83
N LYS A 168 -10.90 4.27 9.71
CA LYS A 168 -11.13 2.92 9.19
C LYS A 168 -10.84 1.81 10.20
N PHE A 169 -9.89 2.02 11.08
CA PHE A 169 -9.38 1.00 12.00
C PHE A 169 -9.81 1.22 13.45
N LYS A 170 -10.43 2.38 13.78
CA LYS A 170 -10.80 2.76 15.15
C LYS A 170 -11.65 1.71 15.87
N ASN A 171 -12.54 1.04 15.14
CA ASN A 171 -13.50 0.07 15.71
C ASN A 171 -13.30 -1.37 15.18
N LYS A 172 -12.25 -1.62 14.40
CA LYS A 172 -12.00 -2.97 13.87
C LYS A 172 -11.10 -3.75 14.82
N LYS A 173 -11.64 -4.77 15.47
CA LYS A 173 -10.83 -5.81 16.11
C LYS A 173 -10.14 -6.60 14.99
N ILE A 174 -8.93 -6.23 14.65
CA ILE A 174 -8.10 -7.00 13.72
C ILE A 174 -7.47 -8.13 14.53
N LYS A 175 -7.62 -9.37 14.03
CA LYS A 175 -7.00 -10.54 14.64
C LYS A 175 -5.48 -10.28 14.70
N LYS A 176 -4.89 -10.33 15.89
CA LYS A 176 -3.45 -10.18 16.04
C LYS A 176 -2.76 -11.31 15.28
N ASN A 177 -1.77 -10.96 14.48
CA ASN A 177 -0.90 -11.92 13.82
C ASN A 177 0.38 -12.03 14.66
N ASP A 178 0.86 -13.26 14.90
CA ASP A 178 2.07 -13.49 15.69
C ASP A 178 3.33 -12.87 15.05
N ASN A 179 3.29 -12.64 13.74
CA ASN A 179 4.35 -11.98 12.96
C ASN A 179 4.04 -10.51 12.65
N GLU A 180 3.54 -9.75 13.62
CA GLU A 180 3.20 -8.33 13.47
C GLU A 180 4.30 -7.44 14.04
N PHE A 181 4.81 -6.51 13.22
CA PHE A 181 5.84 -5.55 13.57
C PHE A 181 5.30 -4.12 13.48
N THR A 182 5.41 -3.36 14.56
CA THR A 182 5.15 -1.91 14.53
C THR A 182 6.45 -1.17 14.26
N ILE A 183 6.45 -0.30 13.24
CA ILE A 183 7.59 0.49 12.82
C ILE A 183 7.32 1.96 13.12
N THR A 184 8.20 2.57 13.88
CA THR A 184 8.21 3.98 14.24
C THR A 184 9.52 4.63 13.79
N GLU A 185 9.69 5.93 14.00
CA GLU A 185 10.95 6.64 13.72
C GLU A 185 12.14 6.08 14.50
N LYS A 186 11.89 5.49 15.67
CA LYS A 186 12.93 4.94 16.58
C LYS A 186 13.24 3.48 16.29
N THR A 187 12.50 2.84 15.39
CA THR A 187 12.66 1.41 15.11
C THR A 187 13.93 1.16 14.31
N ASN A 188 14.76 0.25 14.80
CA ASN A 188 15.89 -0.26 14.02
C ASN A 188 15.36 -1.21 12.92
N ILE A 189 15.31 -0.70 11.70
CA ILE A 189 14.76 -1.45 10.56
C ILE A 189 15.59 -2.71 10.26
N ASP A 190 16.91 -2.70 10.44
CA ASP A 190 17.73 -3.88 10.15
C ASP A 190 17.44 -5.02 11.12
N GLN A 191 17.17 -4.74 12.39
CA GLN A 191 16.72 -5.75 13.35
C GLN A 191 15.35 -6.34 13.00
N VAL A 192 14.41 -5.49 12.50
CA VAL A 192 13.11 -5.99 12.03
C VAL A 192 13.29 -6.88 10.82
N LEU A 193 14.14 -6.48 9.87
CA LEU A 193 14.41 -7.27 8.66
C LEU A 193 15.09 -8.61 8.98
N SER A 194 16.04 -8.65 9.94
CA SER A 194 16.62 -9.92 10.38
C SER A 194 15.56 -10.89 10.85
N LYS A 195 14.67 -10.45 11.76
CA LYS A 195 13.55 -11.28 12.26
C LYS A 195 12.53 -11.66 11.18
N LEU A 196 12.37 -10.84 10.15
CA LEU A 196 11.46 -11.11 9.06
C LEU A 196 11.96 -12.25 8.16
N PHE A 197 13.27 -12.45 8.10
CA PHE A 197 13.91 -13.41 7.21
C PHE A 197 14.38 -14.71 7.92
N GLU A 198 14.34 -14.73 9.24
CA GLU A 198 14.45 -15.97 10.05
C GLU A 198 13.22 -16.86 9.80
#